data_d64ccb6a55913181e1458e3e64f46ade
#
_entry.id   d64ccb6a55913181e1458e3e64f46ade
#
_cell.length_a   1.000
_cell.length_b   1.000
_cell.length_c   1.000
_cell.angle_alpha   90.00
_cell.angle_beta   90.00
_cell.angle_gamma   90.00
#
_symmetry.space_group_name_H-M   'P 1'
#
loop_
_entity.id
_entity.type
_entity.pdbx_description
1 polymer ?
#
loop_
_entity_poly.entity_id
_entity_poly.type
_entity_poly.pdbx_seq_one_letter_code
_entity_poly.pdbx_strand_id
1 'polypeptide(L)'
;NSNAGTLLLFDVNNIRYVSATKIGEWERDKMCRFCLLTGDDSPYVWDFGSAAEHHKRHSDWLEPSHCLAGVVGMRGTIPPEFGLMQKYAKQIAQLIKDAGMADMPVGVDYAETAMFHALQEEGLNVVDGQQIMLAAREIKNTDEIQLLTQAAAMVDGVYHMIYEELKPGIRENDIVALSNKMLYEMGSDDVEAINAISGERCNPHPHNFTDRLIRPGDQAFFDILQSYQGYRTCYYRTFNVGRATPSQNDAYVKAREWIDASIAMIKPGVSTDKVAEVWPTAESLGFANEDQAFGLQFGHGLGLALHERPIISRAVSMDHPMEIQTGMVFALETYCPATDGYSAARIEEEVVVTETGCEVISLFPAEDLPIANRY
;
A
#
# COMPACT_ATOMS: atom_id res chain seq x y z
N ASN A 1 -23.08 5.24 -5.56
CA ASN A 1 -23.97 4.76 -6.63
C ASN A 1 -23.47 3.48 -7.29
N SER A 2 -23.18 2.45 -6.46
CA SER A 2 -22.86 1.12 -6.99
C SER A 2 -24.15 0.38 -7.39
N ASN A 3 -24.05 -0.46 -8.42
CA ASN A 3 -25.16 -1.34 -8.79
C ASN A 3 -25.26 -2.59 -7.91
N ALA A 4 -24.36 -2.77 -6.93
CA ALA A 4 -24.36 -3.90 -6.01
C ALA A 4 -25.28 -3.64 -4.82
N GLY A 5 -26.08 -4.65 -4.46
CA GLY A 5 -26.96 -4.61 -3.27
C GLY A 5 -26.20 -5.01 -2.01
N THR A 6 -25.21 -5.90 -2.16
CA THR A 6 -24.38 -6.42 -1.06
C THR A 6 -22.91 -6.46 -1.47
N LEU A 7 -22.03 -6.45 -0.48
CA LEU A 7 -20.59 -6.62 -0.69
C LEU A 7 -20.09 -7.85 0.08
N LEU A 8 -19.47 -8.77 -0.62
CA LEU A 8 -18.79 -9.94 -0.05
C LEU A 8 -17.29 -9.77 -0.24
N LEU A 9 -16.57 -9.59 0.86
CA LEU A 9 -15.20 -9.10 0.88
C LEU A 9 -14.26 -10.16 1.45
N PHE A 10 -13.18 -10.44 0.73
CA PHE A 10 -12.11 -11.36 1.10
C PHE A 10 -10.75 -10.66 1.27
N ASP A 11 -10.60 -9.45 0.69
CA ASP A 11 -9.40 -8.64 0.87
C ASP A 11 -9.30 -8.12 2.31
N VAL A 12 -8.14 -8.28 2.92
CA VAL A 12 -7.88 -7.91 4.31
C VAL A 12 -8.16 -6.43 4.59
N ASN A 13 -7.84 -5.54 3.65
CA ASN A 13 -8.02 -4.10 3.83
C ASN A 13 -9.50 -3.73 3.75
N ASN A 14 -10.25 -4.37 2.82
CA ASN A 14 -11.70 -4.19 2.70
C ASN A 14 -12.43 -4.70 3.93
N ILE A 15 -12.07 -5.90 4.44
CA ILE A 15 -12.63 -6.45 5.66
C ILE A 15 -12.37 -5.51 6.84
N ARG A 16 -11.14 -5.02 6.97
CA ARG A 16 -10.78 -4.07 8.05
C ARG A 16 -11.54 -2.77 7.94
N TYR A 17 -11.68 -2.22 6.74
CA TYR A 17 -12.43 -0.97 6.50
C TYR A 17 -13.89 -1.08 6.93
N VAL A 18 -14.55 -2.20 6.60
CA VAL A 18 -15.98 -2.40 6.88
C VAL A 18 -16.23 -2.85 8.33
N SER A 19 -15.36 -3.68 8.90
CA SER A 19 -15.59 -4.34 10.19
C SER A 19 -14.75 -3.80 11.35
N ALA A 20 -13.71 -3.00 11.08
CA ALA A 20 -12.70 -2.55 12.03
C ALA A 20 -12.04 -3.70 12.82
N THR A 21 -11.99 -4.92 12.25
CA THR A 21 -11.41 -6.11 12.91
C THR A 21 -10.06 -6.50 12.32
N LYS A 22 -9.20 -7.13 13.13
CA LYS A 22 -7.86 -7.62 12.78
C LYS A 22 -7.59 -8.95 13.45
N ILE A 23 -6.85 -9.84 12.78
CA ILE A 23 -6.37 -11.13 13.33
C ILE A 23 -4.86 -11.37 13.10
N GLY A 24 -4.10 -10.33 12.76
CA GLY A 24 -2.67 -10.39 12.49
C GLY A 24 -2.35 -11.02 11.14
N GLU A 25 -1.16 -11.63 11.01
CA GLU A 25 -0.67 -12.21 9.74
C GLU A 25 -1.60 -13.27 9.11
N TRP A 26 -2.43 -13.92 9.91
CA TRP A 26 -3.38 -14.90 9.43
C TRP A 26 -4.39 -14.33 8.45
N GLU A 27 -4.59 -13.03 8.46
CA GLU A 27 -5.51 -12.37 7.54
C GLU A 27 -4.93 -12.21 6.12
N ARG A 28 -3.61 -12.11 5.97
CA ARG A 28 -2.98 -11.86 4.66
C ARG A 28 -3.01 -13.08 3.74
N ASP A 29 -2.73 -14.24 4.31
CA ASP A 29 -2.45 -15.44 3.53
C ASP A 29 -3.53 -16.52 3.66
N LYS A 30 -4.49 -16.31 4.53
CA LYS A 30 -5.43 -17.34 4.95
C LYS A 30 -6.85 -16.92 4.61
N MET A 31 -7.35 -17.31 3.45
CA MET A 31 -8.70 -16.96 2.98
C MET A 31 -9.84 -17.68 3.75
N CYS A 32 -9.61 -17.98 5.02
CA CYS A 32 -10.66 -18.41 5.93
C CYS A 32 -11.49 -17.26 6.47
N ARG A 33 -11.03 -16.02 6.26
CA ARG A 33 -11.66 -14.79 6.70
C ARG A 33 -12.37 -14.11 5.55
N PHE A 34 -13.58 -13.65 5.76
CA PHE A 34 -14.36 -12.84 4.81
C PHE A 34 -15.48 -12.09 5.53
N CYS A 35 -16.05 -11.12 4.87
CA CYS A 35 -17.06 -10.24 5.42
C CYS A 35 -18.20 -10.04 4.42
N LEU A 36 -19.45 -10.02 4.88
CA LEU A 36 -20.63 -9.71 4.09
C LEU A 36 -21.30 -8.46 4.66
N LEU A 37 -21.46 -7.44 3.84
CA LEU A 37 -22.20 -6.22 4.13
C LEU A 37 -23.53 -6.25 3.36
N THR A 38 -24.65 -6.21 4.08
CA THR A 38 -26.02 -6.26 3.54
C THR A 38 -26.77 -4.94 3.82
N GLY A 39 -26.26 -3.80 3.37
CA GLY A 39 -26.84 -2.48 3.66
C GLY A 39 -26.14 -1.78 4.81
N ASP A 40 -26.90 -1.02 5.62
CA ASP A 40 -26.35 -0.17 6.71
C ASP A 40 -26.22 -0.91 8.06
N ASP A 41 -26.52 -2.19 8.10
CA ASP A 41 -26.44 -3.00 9.32
C ASP A 41 -25.00 -3.41 9.64
N SER A 42 -24.78 -3.94 10.88
CA SER A 42 -23.52 -4.52 11.28
C SER A 42 -23.11 -5.65 10.31
N PRO A 43 -21.87 -5.64 9.77
CA PRO A 43 -21.43 -6.65 8.83
C PRO A 43 -21.37 -8.04 9.45
N TYR A 44 -21.62 -9.08 8.64
CA TYR A 44 -21.29 -10.45 9.02
C TYR A 44 -19.78 -10.67 8.80
N VAL A 45 -19.10 -11.18 9.81
CA VAL A 45 -17.65 -11.45 9.75
C VAL A 45 -17.42 -12.93 10.03
N TRP A 46 -16.84 -13.64 9.06
CA TRP A 46 -16.33 -14.99 9.24
C TRP A 46 -14.85 -14.95 9.54
N ASP A 47 -14.47 -15.66 10.59
CA ASP A 47 -13.09 -15.73 11.03
C ASP A 47 -12.79 -17.12 11.59
N PHE A 48 -11.54 -17.41 11.98
CA PHE A 48 -11.28 -18.64 12.74
C PHE A 48 -12.27 -18.76 13.91
N GLY A 49 -12.72 -19.96 14.22
CA GLY A 49 -13.72 -20.16 15.26
C GLY A 49 -13.37 -19.48 16.59
N SER A 50 -12.10 -19.55 17.02
CA SER A 50 -11.62 -18.84 18.22
C SER A 50 -11.59 -17.32 18.05
N ALA A 51 -11.23 -16.81 16.88
CA ALA A 51 -11.24 -15.38 16.59
C ALA A 51 -12.66 -14.83 16.48
N ALA A 52 -13.59 -15.58 15.88
CA ALA A 52 -15.01 -15.23 15.87
C ALA A 52 -15.58 -15.10 17.29
N GLU A 53 -15.26 -16.03 18.20
CA GLU A 53 -15.66 -15.94 19.60
C GLU A 53 -14.98 -14.76 20.33
N HIS A 54 -13.75 -14.41 19.95
CA HIS A 54 -13.08 -13.23 20.48
C HIS A 54 -13.80 -11.94 20.04
N HIS A 55 -14.16 -11.83 18.76
CA HIS A 55 -14.91 -10.67 18.24
C HIS A 55 -16.25 -10.51 18.96
N LYS A 56 -17.01 -11.59 19.18
CA LYS A 56 -18.26 -11.54 19.95
C LYS A 56 -18.13 -10.91 21.34
N ARG A 57 -16.97 -11.06 21.97
CA ARG A 57 -16.72 -10.61 23.35
C ARG A 57 -16.06 -9.26 23.46
N HIS A 58 -15.35 -8.83 22.42
CA HIS A 58 -14.44 -7.68 22.51
C HIS A 58 -14.61 -6.65 21.38
N SER A 59 -15.57 -6.85 20.48
CA SER A 59 -15.89 -5.91 19.40
C SER A 59 -17.31 -5.40 19.57
N ASP A 60 -17.52 -4.49 20.52
CA ASP A 60 -18.84 -3.99 20.93
C ASP A 60 -19.60 -3.28 19.78
N TRP A 61 -18.92 -2.93 18.70
CA TRP A 61 -19.49 -2.34 17.48
C TRP A 61 -20.05 -3.37 16.49
N LEU A 62 -19.77 -4.66 16.69
CA LEU A 62 -20.31 -5.75 15.89
C LEU A 62 -21.49 -6.43 16.60
N GLU A 63 -22.52 -6.78 15.82
CA GLU A 63 -23.58 -7.63 16.36
C GLU A 63 -23.02 -9.02 16.67
N PRO A 64 -23.10 -9.51 17.91
CA PRO A 64 -22.49 -10.82 18.29
C PRO A 64 -22.96 -12.00 17.43
N SER A 65 -24.20 -12.00 16.97
CA SER A 65 -24.75 -13.03 16.07
C SER A 65 -24.16 -12.99 14.65
N HIS A 66 -23.50 -11.89 14.29
CA HIS A 66 -22.82 -11.72 12.99
C HIS A 66 -21.36 -12.16 12.99
N CYS A 67 -20.79 -12.53 14.15
CA CYS A 67 -19.44 -13.08 14.25
C CYS A 67 -19.48 -14.60 14.09
N LEU A 68 -19.05 -15.11 12.94
CA LEU A 68 -19.26 -16.49 12.49
C LEU A 68 -17.92 -17.23 12.29
N ALA A 69 -17.96 -18.56 12.45
CA ALA A 69 -16.80 -19.38 12.14
C ALA A 69 -16.59 -19.46 10.61
N GLY A 70 -15.41 -19.09 10.16
CA GLY A 70 -15.02 -19.05 8.75
C GLY A 70 -14.61 -20.40 8.19
N VAL A 71 -14.21 -20.38 6.92
CA VAL A 71 -13.83 -21.57 6.16
C VAL A 71 -12.66 -22.30 6.82
N VAL A 72 -12.79 -23.58 7.02
CA VAL A 72 -11.68 -24.45 7.43
C VAL A 72 -10.84 -24.75 6.20
N GLY A 73 -9.59 -24.36 6.23
CA GLY A 73 -8.68 -24.46 5.10
C GLY A 73 -8.16 -23.08 4.68
N MET A 74 -7.07 -23.08 3.95
CA MET A 74 -6.32 -21.87 3.65
C MET A 74 -5.77 -21.96 2.24
N ARG A 75 -6.07 -20.98 1.38
CA ARG A 75 -5.52 -20.89 0.02
C ARG A 75 -5.58 -22.21 -0.77
N GLY A 76 -6.77 -22.81 -0.85
CA GLY A 76 -6.97 -24.02 -1.61
C GLY A 76 -6.29 -25.28 -1.04
N THR A 77 -5.87 -25.27 0.24
CA THR A 77 -5.27 -26.46 0.88
C THR A 77 -6.27 -27.58 1.08
N ILE A 78 -7.57 -27.28 1.07
CA ILE A 78 -8.65 -28.27 1.09
C ILE A 78 -9.18 -28.43 -0.34
N PRO A 79 -9.20 -29.65 -0.90
CA PRO A 79 -9.71 -29.91 -2.24
C PRO A 79 -11.17 -29.43 -2.38
N PRO A 80 -11.53 -28.78 -3.52
CA PRO A 80 -12.88 -28.26 -3.76
C PRO A 80 -13.99 -29.33 -3.65
N GLU A 81 -13.69 -30.58 -4.00
CA GLU A 81 -14.61 -31.70 -3.92
C GLU A 81 -15.09 -32.05 -2.48
N PHE A 82 -14.43 -31.47 -1.46
CA PHE A 82 -14.92 -31.61 -0.08
C PHE A 82 -16.16 -30.75 0.21
N GLY A 83 -16.54 -29.85 -0.72
CA GLY A 83 -17.79 -29.11 -0.66
C GLY A 83 -17.80 -27.98 0.38
N LEU A 84 -16.65 -27.54 0.91
CA LEU A 84 -16.60 -26.47 1.89
C LEU A 84 -17.01 -25.11 1.31
N MET A 85 -16.58 -24.82 0.07
CA MET A 85 -16.96 -23.56 -0.58
C MET A 85 -18.47 -23.51 -0.84
N GLN A 86 -19.07 -24.62 -1.28
CA GLN A 86 -20.52 -24.75 -1.47
C GLN A 86 -21.29 -24.55 -0.18
N LYS A 87 -20.78 -25.10 0.95
CA LYS A 87 -21.38 -24.88 2.27
C LYS A 87 -21.47 -23.41 2.62
N TYR A 88 -20.37 -22.66 2.46
CA TYR A 88 -20.34 -21.23 2.80
C TYR A 88 -21.08 -20.37 1.78
N ALA A 89 -21.01 -20.69 0.50
CA ALA A 89 -21.78 -20.00 -0.54
C ALA A 89 -23.28 -20.09 -0.28
N LYS A 90 -23.76 -21.27 0.13
CA LYS A 90 -25.16 -21.47 0.54
C LYS A 90 -25.55 -20.64 1.76
N GLN A 91 -24.68 -20.56 2.77
CA GLN A 91 -24.90 -19.72 3.95
C GLN A 91 -24.98 -18.24 3.57
N ILE A 92 -24.05 -17.77 2.75
CA ILE A 92 -24.00 -16.40 2.23
C ILE A 92 -25.29 -16.09 1.46
N ALA A 93 -25.68 -16.96 0.50
CA ALA A 93 -26.89 -16.76 -0.28
C ALA A 93 -28.15 -16.68 0.59
N GLN A 94 -28.22 -17.49 1.66
CA GLN A 94 -29.34 -17.43 2.58
C GLN A 94 -29.39 -16.08 3.35
N LEU A 95 -28.25 -15.58 3.83
CA LEU A 95 -28.17 -14.28 4.52
C LEU A 95 -28.56 -13.11 3.59
N ILE A 96 -28.12 -13.14 2.34
CA ILE A 96 -28.51 -12.15 1.32
C ILE A 96 -30.01 -12.19 1.07
N LYS A 97 -30.59 -13.39 1.02
CA LYS A 97 -32.03 -13.58 0.87
C LYS A 97 -32.82 -13.08 2.09
N ASP A 98 -32.34 -13.37 3.29
CA ASP A 98 -32.97 -12.94 4.55
C ASP A 98 -32.93 -11.40 4.69
N ALA A 99 -31.91 -10.75 4.14
CA ALA A 99 -31.80 -9.30 4.03
C ALA A 99 -32.68 -8.69 2.92
N GLY A 100 -33.43 -9.52 2.15
CA GLY A 100 -34.29 -9.04 1.06
C GLY A 100 -33.56 -8.57 -0.18
N MET A 101 -32.30 -8.97 -0.38
CA MET A 101 -31.41 -8.49 -1.46
C MET A 101 -31.10 -9.55 -2.51
N ALA A 102 -31.85 -10.67 -2.54
CA ALA A 102 -31.61 -11.81 -3.43
C ALA A 102 -31.61 -11.46 -4.94
N ASP A 103 -32.35 -10.43 -5.34
CA ASP A 103 -32.48 -10.01 -6.74
C ASP A 103 -31.41 -8.98 -7.16
N MET A 104 -30.55 -8.55 -6.23
CA MET A 104 -29.51 -7.55 -6.47
C MET A 104 -28.16 -8.20 -6.72
N PRO A 105 -27.27 -7.58 -7.53
CA PRO A 105 -25.91 -8.06 -7.69
C PRO A 105 -25.11 -8.04 -6.37
N VAL A 106 -24.22 -9.02 -6.21
CA VAL A 106 -23.27 -9.14 -5.11
C VAL A 106 -21.91 -8.69 -5.60
N GLY A 107 -21.39 -7.59 -5.03
CA GLY A 107 -20.03 -7.13 -5.29
C GLY A 107 -19.04 -8.01 -4.54
N VAL A 108 -18.15 -8.67 -5.26
CA VAL A 108 -17.07 -9.50 -4.70
C VAL A 108 -15.73 -8.85 -5.05
N ASP A 109 -14.85 -8.66 -4.07
CA ASP A 109 -13.50 -8.13 -4.31
C ASP A 109 -12.55 -9.21 -4.84
N TYR A 110 -12.04 -10.06 -3.98
CA TYR A 110 -11.18 -11.19 -4.32
C TYR A 110 -11.77 -12.48 -3.77
N ALA A 111 -11.91 -13.50 -4.61
CA ALA A 111 -12.33 -14.82 -4.15
C ALA A 111 -11.48 -15.90 -4.81
N GLU A 112 -11.24 -17.00 -4.08
CA GLU A 112 -10.70 -18.19 -4.72
C GLU A 112 -11.66 -18.68 -5.83
N THR A 113 -11.11 -19.21 -6.91
CA THR A 113 -11.91 -19.71 -8.04
C THR A 113 -13.03 -20.67 -7.62
N ALA A 114 -12.72 -21.56 -6.64
CA ALA A 114 -13.72 -22.50 -6.12
C ALA A 114 -14.87 -21.79 -5.38
N MET A 115 -14.58 -20.72 -4.63
CA MET A 115 -15.61 -19.91 -3.98
C MET A 115 -16.46 -19.16 -5.01
N PHE A 116 -15.81 -18.56 -6.02
CA PHE A 116 -16.51 -17.85 -7.08
C PHE A 116 -17.52 -18.75 -7.80
N HIS A 117 -17.11 -19.98 -8.16
CA HIS A 117 -18.03 -20.95 -8.77
C HIS A 117 -19.16 -21.38 -7.84
N ALA A 118 -18.86 -21.60 -6.55
CA ALA A 118 -19.87 -21.97 -5.58
C ALA A 118 -20.93 -20.86 -5.40
N LEU A 119 -20.52 -19.58 -5.41
CA LEU A 119 -21.47 -18.45 -5.37
C LEU A 119 -22.37 -18.43 -6.62
N GLN A 120 -21.82 -18.70 -7.80
CA GLN A 120 -22.60 -18.79 -9.04
C GLN A 120 -23.57 -19.98 -9.04
N GLU A 121 -23.16 -21.14 -8.49
CA GLU A 121 -24.01 -22.32 -8.31
C GLU A 121 -25.25 -22.04 -7.41
N GLU A 122 -25.11 -21.15 -6.41
CA GLU A 122 -26.23 -20.68 -5.58
C GLU A 122 -27.08 -19.60 -6.28
N GLY A 123 -26.79 -19.25 -7.54
CA GLY A 123 -27.58 -18.33 -8.36
C GLY A 123 -27.28 -16.85 -8.08
N LEU A 124 -26.20 -16.53 -7.38
CA LEU A 124 -25.83 -15.14 -7.12
C LEU A 124 -25.25 -14.47 -8.38
N ASN A 125 -25.71 -13.26 -8.66
CA ASN A 125 -25.17 -12.42 -9.72
C ASN A 125 -23.93 -11.66 -9.20
N VAL A 126 -22.73 -12.23 -9.42
CA VAL A 126 -21.47 -11.67 -8.92
C VAL A 126 -20.95 -10.59 -9.86
N VAL A 127 -20.61 -9.43 -9.30
CA VAL A 127 -19.99 -8.28 -9.99
C VAL A 127 -18.73 -7.83 -9.26
N ASP A 128 -17.93 -6.98 -9.91
CA ASP A 128 -16.69 -6.44 -9.30
C ASP A 128 -17.01 -5.55 -8.08
N GLY A 129 -16.66 -6.03 -6.90
CA GLY A 129 -16.78 -5.32 -5.62
C GLY A 129 -15.51 -4.54 -5.27
N GLN A 130 -14.35 -4.90 -5.85
CA GLN A 130 -13.08 -4.23 -5.55
C GLN A 130 -13.10 -2.77 -5.96
N GLN A 131 -13.64 -2.45 -7.13
CA GLN A 131 -13.74 -1.07 -7.60
C GLN A 131 -14.65 -0.22 -6.71
N ILE A 132 -15.68 -0.82 -6.12
CA ILE A 132 -16.58 -0.16 -5.18
C ILE A 132 -15.82 0.18 -3.89
N MET A 133 -15.05 -0.77 -3.36
CA MET A 133 -14.26 -0.58 -2.15
C MET A 133 -13.12 0.42 -2.33
N LEU A 134 -12.42 0.38 -3.47
CA LEU A 134 -11.40 1.37 -3.79
C LEU A 134 -11.98 2.79 -3.89
N ALA A 135 -13.15 2.95 -4.50
CA ALA A 135 -13.83 4.25 -4.56
C ALA A 135 -14.29 4.73 -3.16
N ALA A 136 -14.71 3.82 -2.27
CA ALA A 136 -15.09 4.17 -0.91
C ALA A 136 -13.90 4.65 -0.06
N ARG A 137 -12.68 4.15 -0.33
CA ARG A 137 -11.46 4.50 0.41
C ARG A 137 -10.64 5.61 -0.25
N GLU A 138 -11.04 6.08 -1.41
CA GLU A 138 -10.28 7.06 -2.20
C GLU A 138 -10.11 8.40 -1.48
N ILE A 139 -11.17 8.88 -0.84
CA ILE A 139 -11.18 10.13 -0.05
C ILE A 139 -11.08 9.78 1.42
N LYS A 140 -10.03 10.24 2.07
CA LYS A 140 -9.77 10.01 3.50
C LYS A 140 -10.45 11.09 4.34
N ASN A 141 -11.03 10.66 5.45
CA ASN A 141 -11.51 11.58 6.47
C ASN A 141 -10.36 12.07 7.37
N THR A 142 -10.66 12.98 8.29
CA THR A 142 -9.66 13.59 9.18
C THR A 142 -8.94 12.56 10.06
N ASP A 143 -9.64 11.54 10.56
CA ASP A 143 -9.05 10.53 11.45
C ASP A 143 -8.11 9.61 10.67
N GLU A 144 -8.48 9.23 9.45
CA GLU A 144 -7.63 8.45 8.53
C GLU A 144 -6.34 9.22 8.18
N ILE A 145 -6.46 10.51 7.88
CA ILE A 145 -5.30 11.39 7.60
C ILE A 145 -4.37 11.48 8.82
N GLN A 146 -4.92 11.58 10.04
CA GLN A 146 -4.10 11.58 11.26
C GLN A 146 -3.33 10.27 11.46
N LEU A 147 -3.95 9.12 11.16
CA LEU A 147 -3.29 7.82 11.25
C LEU A 147 -2.18 7.67 10.20
N LEU A 148 -2.40 8.14 8.97
CA LEU A 148 -1.37 8.18 7.92
C LEU A 148 -0.21 9.10 8.31
N THR A 149 -0.50 10.28 8.82
CA THR A 149 0.51 11.23 9.32
C THR A 149 1.33 10.62 10.46
N GLN A 150 0.68 9.90 11.39
CA GLN A 150 1.39 9.20 12.46
C GLN A 150 2.27 8.07 11.92
N ALA A 151 1.78 7.31 10.94
CA ALA A 151 2.56 6.26 10.28
C ALA A 151 3.81 6.82 9.59
N ALA A 152 3.68 7.93 8.85
CA ALA A 152 4.80 8.64 8.23
C ALA A 152 5.81 9.16 9.27
N ALA A 153 5.35 9.78 10.35
CA ALA A 153 6.22 10.28 11.42
C ALA A 153 7.05 9.17 12.11
N MET A 154 6.52 7.95 12.20
CA MET A 154 7.29 6.81 12.71
C MET A 154 8.46 6.47 11.76
N VAL A 155 8.23 6.54 10.46
CA VAL A 155 9.26 6.29 9.44
C VAL A 155 10.29 7.43 9.40
N ASP A 156 9.88 8.69 9.64
CA ASP A 156 10.84 9.81 9.83
C ASP A 156 11.85 9.47 10.94
N GLY A 157 11.38 8.95 12.08
CA GLY A 157 12.23 8.48 13.17
C GLY A 157 13.21 7.38 12.76
N VAL A 158 12.73 6.42 11.94
CA VAL A 158 13.59 5.35 11.41
C VAL A 158 14.66 5.91 10.47
N TYR A 159 14.34 6.89 9.61
CA TYR A 159 15.36 7.51 8.75
C TYR A 159 16.42 8.29 9.53
N HIS A 160 16.07 8.92 10.65
CA HIS A 160 17.07 9.48 11.54
C HIS A 160 18.02 8.40 12.09
N MET A 161 17.51 7.28 12.55
CA MET A 161 18.33 6.14 13.01
C MET A 161 19.20 5.59 11.86
N ILE A 162 18.65 5.45 10.65
CA ILE A 162 19.42 5.00 9.48
C ILE A 162 20.58 5.98 9.21
N TYR A 163 20.33 7.28 9.25
CA TYR A 163 21.37 8.30 9.05
C TYR A 163 22.52 8.18 10.05
N GLU A 164 22.22 7.88 11.31
CA GLU A 164 23.21 7.72 12.38
C GLU A 164 24.00 6.41 12.28
N GLU A 165 23.34 5.30 11.93
CA GLU A 165 23.94 3.95 11.91
C GLU A 165 24.60 3.60 10.58
N LEU A 166 24.24 4.29 9.49
CA LEU A 166 24.73 4.00 8.14
C LEU A 166 26.19 4.35 8.00
N LYS A 167 27.05 3.33 7.89
CA LYS A 167 28.51 3.44 7.81
C LYS A 167 29.11 2.31 7.01
N PRO A 168 30.36 2.44 6.52
CA PRO A 168 31.04 1.33 5.84
C PRO A 168 31.15 0.11 6.73
N GLY A 169 30.82 -1.05 6.14
CA GLY A 169 30.88 -2.35 6.84
C GLY A 169 29.58 -2.81 7.48
N ILE A 170 28.55 -1.95 7.56
CA ILE A 170 27.18 -2.40 7.89
C ILE A 170 26.57 -3.09 6.67
N ARG A 171 25.69 -4.05 6.87
CA ARG A 171 24.99 -4.73 5.77
C ARG A 171 23.62 -4.14 5.54
N GLU A 172 23.07 -4.32 4.33
CA GLU A 172 21.68 -3.91 4.02
C GLU A 172 20.70 -4.55 5.02
N ASN A 173 20.80 -5.86 5.28
CA ASN A 173 19.92 -6.55 6.22
C ASN A 173 20.13 -6.15 7.71
N ASP A 174 21.28 -5.59 8.08
CA ASP A 174 21.48 -5.04 9.43
C ASP A 174 20.60 -3.77 9.62
N ILE A 175 20.54 -2.92 8.60
CA ILE A 175 19.63 -1.74 8.58
C ILE A 175 18.17 -2.19 8.62
N VAL A 176 17.81 -3.22 7.85
CA VAL A 176 16.44 -3.79 7.87
C VAL A 176 16.08 -4.29 9.27
N ALA A 177 16.99 -4.99 9.95
CA ALA A 177 16.76 -5.49 11.31
C ALA A 177 16.57 -4.37 12.32
N LEU A 178 17.40 -3.31 12.26
CA LEU A 178 17.29 -2.13 13.12
C LEU A 178 15.97 -1.37 12.88
N SER A 179 15.60 -1.19 11.61
CA SER A 179 14.35 -0.52 11.23
C SER A 179 13.13 -1.27 11.73
N ASN A 180 13.08 -2.60 11.52
CA ASN A 180 12.00 -3.45 12.06
C ASN A 180 11.88 -3.31 13.57
N LYS A 181 13.02 -3.42 14.28
CA LYS A 181 13.05 -3.30 15.74
C LYS A 181 12.43 -1.96 16.19
N MET A 182 12.89 -0.86 15.60
CA MET A 182 12.43 0.48 15.97
C MET A 182 10.93 0.70 15.67
N LEU A 183 10.44 0.25 14.51
CA LEU A 183 9.03 0.36 14.15
C LEU A 183 8.13 -0.38 15.14
N TYR A 184 8.46 -1.63 15.50
CA TYR A 184 7.68 -2.37 16.50
C TYR A 184 7.76 -1.76 17.90
N GLU A 185 8.91 -1.20 18.30
CA GLU A 185 9.04 -0.47 19.58
C GLU A 185 8.19 0.80 19.61
N MET A 186 7.96 1.44 18.45
CA MET A 186 7.06 2.60 18.33
C MET A 186 5.59 2.23 18.19
N GLY A 187 5.25 0.95 18.05
CA GLY A 187 3.86 0.47 18.00
C GLY A 187 3.33 0.23 16.59
N SER A 188 4.20 -0.02 15.61
CA SER A 188 3.77 -0.49 14.28
C SER A 188 2.94 -1.76 14.42
N ASP A 189 1.86 -1.85 13.68
CA ASP A 189 1.04 -3.05 13.58
C ASP A 189 1.77 -4.16 12.85
N ASP A 190 2.49 -3.76 11.80
CA ASP A 190 3.13 -4.65 10.86
C ASP A 190 4.13 -3.89 9.99
N VAL A 191 5.31 -4.47 9.81
CA VAL A 191 6.31 -4.00 8.86
C VAL A 191 6.20 -4.88 7.61
N GLU A 192 5.55 -4.34 6.59
CA GLU A 192 5.19 -5.08 5.37
C GLU A 192 6.41 -5.45 4.55
N ALA A 193 7.29 -4.47 4.33
CA ALA A 193 8.58 -4.66 3.69
C ALA A 193 9.53 -3.50 4.01
N ILE A 194 10.83 -3.76 3.93
CA ILE A 194 11.86 -2.73 3.89
C ILE A 194 12.77 -3.05 2.71
N ASN A 195 12.76 -2.19 1.69
CA ASN A 195 13.75 -2.25 0.64
C ASN A 195 15.03 -1.56 1.14
N ALA A 196 16.16 -2.22 1.02
CA ALA A 196 17.47 -1.67 1.38
C ALA A 196 18.45 -2.00 0.28
N ILE A 197 18.81 -0.99 -0.51
CA ILE A 197 19.58 -1.17 -1.73
C ILE A 197 20.79 -0.26 -1.68
N SER A 198 21.97 -0.78 -2.03
CA SER A 198 23.21 -0.03 -1.97
C SER A 198 24.18 -0.32 -3.10
N GLY A 199 25.01 0.68 -3.44
CA GLY A 199 26.07 0.61 -4.42
C GLY A 199 25.59 0.21 -5.81
N GLU A 200 26.21 -0.79 -6.42
CA GLU A 200 25.89 -1.28 -7.76
C GLU A 200 24.49 -1.87 -7.94
N ARG A 201 23.76 -2.07 -6.84
CA ARG A 201 22.37 -2.52 -6.89
C ARG A 201 21.36 -1.39 -7.03
N CYS A 202 21.80 -0.14 -6.94
CA CYS A 202 20.90 1.00 -7.08
C CYS A 202 20.36 1.16 -8.50
N ASN A 203 21.08 0.67 -9.52
CA ASN A 203 20.66 0.77 -10.92
C ASN A 203 21.03 -0.51 -11.70
N PRO A 204 20.03 -1.28 -12.21
CA PRO A 204 18.58 -1.12 -12.01
C PRO A 204 18.11 -1.55 -10.61
N HIS A 205 17.00 -0.97 -10.17
CA HIS A 205 16.43 -1.13 -8.83
C HIS A 205 15.73 -2.50 -8.63
N PRO A 206 16.12 -3.33 -7.62
CA PRO A 206 15.62 -4.70 -7.46
C PRO A 206 14.50 -4.88 -6.42
N HIS A 207 13.98 -3.86 -5.77
CA HIS A 207 12.91 -3.90 -4.75
C HIS A 207 13.10 -4.99 -3.66
N ASN A 208 14.30 -5.09 -3.09
CA ASN A 208 14.61 -6.05 -2.03
C ASN A 208 15.81 -5.59 -1.20
N PHE A 209 16.27 -6.44 -0.30
CA PHE A 209 17.55 -6.27 0.40
C PHE A 209 18.38 -7.56 0.33
N THR A 210 19.68 -7.44 0.65
CA THR A 210 20.62 -8.57 0.72
C THR A 210 21.52 -8.46 1.95
N ASP A 211 22.49 -9.34 2.05
CA ASP A 211 23.59 -9.29 3.02
C ASP A 211 24.81 -8.48 2.54
N ARG A 212 24.64 -7.68 1.46
CA ARG A 212 25.71 -6.85 0.92
C ARG A 212 26.26 -5.88 1.96
N LEU A 213 27.59 -5.86 2.09
CA LEU A 213 28.30 -4.87 2.90
C LEU A 213 28.29 -3.51 2.18
N ILE A 214 27.83 -2.49 2.85
CA ILE A 214 27.86 -1.11 2.39
C ILE A 214 29.29 -0.60 2.44
N ARG A 215 29.75 0.06 1.38
CA ARG A 215 31.13 0.50 1.17
C ARG A 215 31.26 2.02 1.23
N PRO A 216 32.47 2.54 1.46
CA PRO A 216 32.77 3.97 1.33
C PRO A 216 32.39 4.50 -0.05
N GLY A 217 31.60 5.57 -0.12
CA GLY A 217 31.15 6.20 -1.37
C GLY A 217 29.91 5.54 -2.00
N ASP A 218 29.37 4.45 -1.43
CA ASP A 218 28.12 3.90 -1.90
C ASP A 218 26.98 4.89 -1.75
N GLN A 219 26.15 4.99 -2.77
CA GLN A 219 24.80 5.49 -2.64
C GLN A 219 23.92 4.36 -2.13
N ALA A 220 23.00 4.67 -1.22
CA ALA A 220 22.05 3.72 -0.67
C ALA A 220 20.69 4.38 -0.53
N PHE A 221 19.63 3.68 -0.90
CA PHE A 221 18.28 4.13 -0.64
C PHE A 221 17.46 3.03 0.04
N PHE A 222 16.55 3.50 0.84
CA PHE A 222 15.67 2.65 1.64
C PHE A 222 14.23 3.06 1.38
N ASP A 223 13.36 2.07 1.38
CA ASP A 223 11.93 2.23 1.34
C ASP A 223 11.33 1.49 2.52
N ILE A 224 10.47 2.15 3.27
CA ILE A 224 9.94 1.60 4.51
C ILE A 224 8.43 1.54 4.43
N LEU A 225 7.93 0.31 4.32
CA LEU A 225 6.52 0.00 4.22
C LEU A 225 6.04 -0.60 5.55
N GLN A 226 5.27 0.15 6.30
CA GLN A 226 4.73 -0.28 7.57
C GLN A 226 3.31 0.22 7.78
N SER A 227 2.61 -0.27 8.78
CA SER A 227 1.27 0.20 9.13
C SER A 227 1.14 0.57 10.60
N TYR A 228 0.42 1.65 10.85
CA TYR A 228 -0.03 2.05 12.17
C TYR A 228 -1.56 2.08 12.20
N GLN A 229 -2.15 1.31 13.10
CA GLN A 229 -3.61 1.10 13.16
C GLN A 229 -4.23 0.72 11.81
N GLY A 230 -3.46 0.01 10.96
CA GLY A 230 -3.83 -0.46 9.62
C GLY A 230 -3.49 0.49 8.49
N TYR A 231 -3.29 1.78 8.76
CA TYR A 231 -2.95 2.76 7.74
C TYR A 231 -1.46 2.70 7.43
N ARG A 232 -1.14 2.63 6.14
CA ARG A 232 0.21 2.38 5.65
C ARG A 232 0.97 3.65 5.36
N THR A 233 2.28 3.54 5.40
CA THR A 233 3.23 4.53 4.89
C THR A 233 4.16 3.83 3.91
N CYS A 234 4.61 4.58 2.90
CA CYS A 234 5.52 4.13 1.86
C CYS A 234 6.31 5.34 1.38
N TYR A 235 7.59 5.47 1.74
CA TYR A 235 8.42 6.45 1.08
C TYR A 235 9.92 6.12 1.11
N TYR A 236 10.61 6.55 0.06
CA TYR A 236 12.05 6.38 -0.13
C TYR A 236 12.86 7.57 0.35
N ARG A 237 14.02 7.27 0.92
CA ARG A 237 15.11 8.23 1.11
C ARG A 237 16.42 7.66 0.60
N THR A 238 17.18 8.51 -0.11
CA THR A 238 18.52 8.21 -0.62
C THR A 238 19.58 8.86 0.25
N PHE A 239 20.65 8.12 0.53
CA PHE A 239 21.81 8.54 1.28
C PHE A 239 23.10 8.26 0.50
N ASN A 240 24.17 8.97 0.79
CA ASN A 240 25.54 8.56 0.44
C ASN A 240 26.35 8.27 1.70
N VAL A 241 27.29 7.34 1.60
CA VAL A 241 28.12 6.92 2.72
C VAL A 241 29.52 7.52 2.60
N GLY A 242 29.87 8.42 3.53
CA GLY A 242 31.14 9.09 3.61
C GLY A 242 31.27 10.29 2.67
N ARG A 243 31.00 10.12 1.39
CA ARG A 243 31.05 11.18 0.35
C ARG A 243 30.17 10.83 -0.82
N ALA A 244 29.73 11.84 -1.56
CA ALA A 244 29.05 11.71 -2.86
C ALA A 244 29.98 12.10 -4.00
N THR A 245 29.83 11.46 -5.15
CA THR A 245 30.42 11.90 -6.42
C THR A 245 29.54 12.97 -7.06
N PRO A 246 30.07 13.81 -7.99
CA PRO A 246 29.23 14.71 -8.77
C PRO A 246 28.06 14.01 -9.47
N SER A 247 28.30 12.82 -10.06
CA SER A 247 27.26 12.05 -10.75
C SER A 247 26.11 11.63 -9.83
N GLN A 248 26.42 11.19 -8.59
CA GLN A 248 25.42 10.83 -7.59
C GLN A 248 24.63 12.05 -7.12
N ASN A 249 25.31 13.17 -6.91
CA ASN A 249 24.67 14.41 -6.50
C ASN A 249 23.77 14.97 -7.60
N ASP A 250 24.22 14.96 -8.87
CA ASP A 250 23.42 15.40 -10.02
C ASP A 250 22.15 14.55 -10.19
N ALA A 251 22.25 13.24 -9.98
CA ALA A 251 21.07 12.34 -10.00
C ALA A 251 20.08 12.68 -8.89
N TYR A 252 20.58 12.95 -7.67
CA TYR A 252 19.74 13.35 -6.55
C TYR A 252 19.02 14.67 -6.80
N VAL A 253 19.73 15.69 -7.26
CA VAL A 253 19.15 16.99 -7.59
C VAL A 253 18.04 16.85 -8.61
N LYS A 254 18.24 16.07 -9.69
CA LYS A 254 17.21 15.82 -10.71
C LYS A 254 15.99 15.08 -10.13
N ALA A 255 16.21 14.04 -9.32
CA ALA A 255 15.09 13.33 -8.68
C ALA A 255 14.30 14.28 -7.78
N ARG A 256 14.98 15.18 -7.05
CA ARG A 256 14.34 16.20 -6.21
C ARG A 256 13.56 17.22 -7.04
N GLU A 257 14.13 17.73 -8.13
CA GLU A 257 13.43 18.65 -9.03
C GLU A 257 12.14 18.05 -9.58
N TRP A 258 12.14 16.77 -9.96
CA TRP A 258 10.94 16.11 -10.50
C TRP A 258 9.88 15.89 -9.42
N ILE A 259 10.24 15.54 -8.19
CA ILE A 259 9.25 15.37 -7.14
C ILE A 259 8.66 16.71 -6.69
N ASP A 260 9.48 17.75 -6.59
CA ASP A 260 9.01 19.11 -6.29
C ASP A 260 8.03 19.61 -7.36
N ALA A 261 8.34 19.37 -8.64
CA ALA A 261 7.45 19.73 -9.74
C ALA A 261 6.11 18.97 -9.67
N SER A 262 6.14 17.67 -9.33
CA SER A 262 4.90 16.89 -9.18
C SER A 262 4.07 17.34 -7.97
N ILE A 263 4.70 17.60 -6.81
CA ILE A 263 4.01 18.14 -5.63
C ILE A 263 3.35 19.49 -5.93
N ALA A 264 4.05 20.38 -6.65
CA ALA A 264 3.51 21.67 -7.05
C ALA A 264 2.27 21.59 -7.96
N MET A 265 2.08 20.47 -8.66
CA MET A 265 0.90 20.21 -9.50
C MET A 265 -0.30 19.67 -8.70
N ILE A 266 -0.07 19.09 -7.49
CA ILE A 266 -1.12 18.45 -6.71
C ILE A 266 -2.05 19.50 -6.09
N LYS A 267 -3.28 19.53 -6.58
CA LYS A 267 -4.40 20.31 -6.00
C LYS A 267 -5.73 19.81 -6.55
N PRO A 268 -6.85 20.10 -5.88
CA PRO A 268 -8.18 19.72 -6.37
C PRO A 268 -8.46 20.25 -7.78
N GLY A 269 -9.09 19.42 -8.61
CA GLY A 269 -9.46 19.75 -10.00
C GLY A 269 -8.34 19.56 -11.02
N VAL A 270 -7.10 19.27 -10.60
CA VAL A 270 -6.02 18.85 -11.52
C VAL A 270 -6.21 17.38 -11.86
N SER A 271 -5.91 17.01 -13.08
CA SER A 271 -5.98 15.63 -13.55
C SER A 271 -4.63 14.92 -13.42
N THR A 272 -4.64 13.63 -13.14
CA THR A 272 -3.44 12.80 -12.90
C THR A 272 -2.48 12.76 -14.09
N ASP A 273 -2.95 12.94 -15.33
CA ASP A 273 -2.08 13.05 -16.51
C ASP A 273 -1.18 14.29 -16.44
N LYS A 274 -1.68 15.42 -15.88
CA LYS A 274 -0.89 16.65 -15.72
C LYS A 274 0.23 16.49 -14.70
N VAL A 275 0.03 15.69 -13.68
CA VAL A 275 1.09 15.33 -12.74
C VAL A 275 2.11 14.39 -13.41
N ALA A 276 1.64 13.38 -14.12
CA ALA A 276 2.50 12.43 -14.84
C ALA A 276 3.34 13.09 -15.96
N GLU A 277 2.82 14.15 -16.60
CA GLU A 277 3.55 14.90 -17.64
C GLU A 277 4.84 15.55 -17.15
N VAL A 278 4.98 15.87 -15.84
CA VAL A 278 6.20 16.51 -15.31
C VAL A 278 7.37 15.54 -15.17
N TRP A 279 7.09 14.25 -15.19
CA TRP A 279 8.14 13.22 -15.14
C TRP A 279 8.73 12.92 -16.50
N PRO A 280 10.03 12.56 -16.58
CA PRO A 280 10.68 12.19 -17.84
C PRO A 280 10.00 10.98 -18.49
N THR A 281 10.13 10.89 -19.82
CA THR A 281 9.63 9.73 -20.55
C THR A 281 10.52 8.51 -20.35
N ALA A 282 9.96 7.32 -20.53
CA ALA A 282 10.68 6.05 -20.44
C ALA A 282 11.95 6.02 -21.31
N GLU A 283 11.86 6.54 -22.55
CA GLU A 283 12.98 6.57 -23.49
C GLU A 283 14.14 7.44 -22.96
N SER A 284 13.83 8.53 -22.26
CA SER A 284 14.86 9.42 -21.67
C SER A 284 15.60 8.75 -20.51
N LEU A 285 15.00 7.71 -19.90
CA LEU A 285 15.59 6.88 -18.86
C LEU A 285 16.24 5.60 -19.42
N GLY A 286 16.19 5.38 -20.74
CA GLY A 286 16.79 4.24 -21.42
C GLY A 286 15.89 3.02 -21.58
N PHE A 287 14.57 3.16 -21.36
CA PHE A 287 13.59 2.09 -21.54
C PHE A 287 12.84 2.23 -22.88
N ALA A 288 12.34 1.14 -23.41
CA ALA A 288 11.69 1.13 -24.72
C ALA A 288 10.27 1.70 -24.71
N ASN A 289 9.59 1.69 -23.56
CA ASN A 289 8.22 2.18 -23.39
C ASN A 289 7.91 2.38 -21.90
N GLU A 290 6.76 3.02 -21.62
CA GLU A 290 6.33 3.35 -20.25
C GLU A 290 6.05 2.10 -19.39
N ASP A 291 5.60 0.98 -19.97
CA ASP A 291 5.38 -0.26 -19.23
C ASP A 291 6.69 -0.83 -18.65
N GLN A 292 7.80 -0.69 -19.39
CA GLN A 292 9.12 -1.15 -18.93
C GLN A 292 9.72 -0.23 -17.86
N ALA A 293 9.33 1.03 -17.84
CA ALA A 293 9.75 2.01 -16.84
C ALA A 293 8.78 2.13 -15.66
N PHE A 294 7.66 1.40 -15.68
CA PHE A 294 6.66 1.44 -14.60
C PHE A 294 7.29 1.08 -13.24
N GLY A 295 6.94 1.83 -12.21
CA GLY A 295 7.49 1.65 -10.85
C GLY A 295 8.78 2.42 -10.58
N LEU A 296 9.31 3.17 -11.57
CA LEU A 296 10.46 4.06 -11.35
C LEU A 296 10.01 5.49 -10.98
N GLN A 297 8.97 5.96 -11.66
CA GLN A 297 8.38 7.28 -11.41
C GLN A 297 6.88 7.15 -11.51
N PHE A 298 6.22 7.20 -10.38
CA PHE A 298 4.77 7.16 -10.31
C PHE A 298 4.27 7.69 -8.97
N GLY A 299 2.97 7.82 -8.85
CA GLY A 299 2.30 8.05 -7.58
C GLY A 299 1.15 7.08 -7.44
N HIS A 300 0.77 6.79 -6.23
CA HIS A 300 -0.36 5.96 -5.93
C HIS A 300 -1.12 6.46 -4.70
N GLY A 301 -2.42 6.22 -4.66
CA GLY A 301 -3.19 6.43 -3.45
C GLY A 301 -2.64 5.57 -2.32
N LEU A 302 -2.75 6.06 -1.10
CA LEU A 302 -2.26 5.44 0.12
C LEU A 302 -3.35 5.43 1.18
N GLY A 303 -3.46 4.35 1.95
CA GLY A 303 -4.48 4.21 2.98
C GLY A 303 -4.33 2.93 3.77
N LEU A 304 -5.42 2.17 3.91
CA LEU A 304 -5.38 0.81 4.47
C LEU A 304 -4.62 -0.14 3.54
N ALA A 305 -4.72 0.03 2.22
CA ALA A 305 -3.85 -0.67 1.29
C ALA A 305 -2.63 0.21 0.95
N LEU A 306 -1.51 -0.45 0.64
CA LEU A 306 -0.31 0.23 0.17
C LEU A 306 -0.57 0.97 -1.15
N HIS A 307 -1.27 0.32 -2.07
CA HIS A 307 -1.65 0.91 -3.35
C HIS A 307 -3.18 1.05 -3.42
N GLU A 308 -3.64 2.29 -3.45
CA GLU A 308 -5.04 2.67 -3.65
C GLU A 308 -5.19 3.56 -4.87
N ARG A 309 -6.42 4.01 -5.16
CA ARG A 309 -6.67 5.01 -6.21
C ARG A 309 -6.34 6.43 -5.74
N PRO A 310 -5.98 7.27 -6.73
CA PRO A 310 -5.64 6.96 -8.12
C PRO A 310 -4.20 6.46 -8.26
N ILE A 311 -3.88 5.85 -9.41
CA ILE A 311 -2.51 5.67 -9.86
C ILE A 311 -2.14 6.87 -10.73
N ILE A 312 -0.99 7.48 -10.46
CA ILE A 312 -0.44 8.58 -11.22
C ILE A 312 0.82 8.08 -11.92
N SER A 313 0.76 7.87 -13.22
CA SER A 313 1.92 7.43 -14.01
C SER A 313 1.72 7.74 -15.49
N ARG A 314 2.82 7.82 -16.23
CA ARG A 314 2.75 7.97 -17.68
C ARG A 314 2.13 6.75 -18.37
N ALA A 315 2.32 5.56 -17.81
CA ALA A 315 1.75 4.31 -18.34
C ALA A 315 0.22 4.23 -18.21
N VAL A 316 -0.38 4.89 -17.23
CA VAL A 316 -1.82 4.78 -16.93
C VAL A 316 -2.56 6.10 -17.14
N SER A 317 -2.06 7.20 -16.55
CA SER A 317 -2.81 8.45 -16.46
C SER A 317 -2.96 9.16 -17.80
N MET A 318 -2.06 8.92 -18.76
CA MET A 318 -2.13 9.57 -20.07
C MET A 318 -3.37 9.12 -20.85
N ASP A 319 -3.78 7.85 -20.70
CA ASP A 319 -4.96 7.29 -21.38
C ASP A 319 -6.20 7.27 -20.47
N HIS A 320 -6.01 7.22 -19.15
CA HIS A 320 -7.06 7.09 -18.16
C HIS A 320 -6.87 8.11 -17.00
N PRO A 321 -7.00 9.40 -17.31
CA PRO A 321 -6.81 10.45 -16.30
C PRO A 321 -7.94 10.43 -15.25
N MET A 322 -7.58 10.71 -14.00
CA MET A 322 -8.51 10.89 -12.89
C MET A 322 -8.35 12.28 -12.30
N GLU A 323 -9.44 12.87 -11.82
CA GLU A 323 -9.41 14.16 -11.14
C GLU A 323 -8.93 14.00 -9.70
N ILE A 324 -7.97 14.83 -9.30
CA ILE A 324 -7.48 14.92 -7.93
C ILE A 324 -8.50 15.69 -7.09
N GLN A 325 -8.84 15.15 -5.92
CA GLN A 325 -9.85 15.70 -5.01
C GLN A 325 -9.27 15.91 -3.61
N THR A 326 -9.84 16.87 -2.87
CA THR A 326 -9.51 17.10 -1.46
C THR A 326 -9.72 15.83 -0.64
N GLY A 327 -8.78 15.52 0.27
CA GLY A 327 -8.80 14.33 1.11
C GLY A 327 -8.17 13.09 0.47
N MET A 328 -7.74 13.14 -0.79
CA MET A 328 -6.87 12.12 -1.34
C MET A 328 -5.49 12.18 -0.68
N VAL A 329 -4.85 11.03 -0.51
CA VAL A 329 -3.49 10.90 0.01
C VAL A 329 -2.68 10.09 -0.98
N PHE A 330 -1.51 10.59 -1.35
CA PHE A 330 -0.62 9.96 -2.33
C PHE A 330 0.76 9.73 -1.75
N ALA A 331 1.39 8.64 -2.15
CA ALA A 331 2.82 8.50 -2.23
C ALA A 331 3.26 8.87 -3.66
N LEU A 332 4.20 9.80 -3.78
CA LEU A 332 4.76 10.28 -5.06
C LEU A 332 6.23 9.96 -5.09
N GLU A 333 6.70 9.23 -6.08
CA GLU A 333 8.08 8.75 -6.14
C GLU A 333 8.78 9.03 -7.45
N THR A 334 10.08 9.32 -7.36
CA THR A 334 10.95 9.61 -8.51
C THR A 334 12.21 8.77 -8.44
N TYR A 335 12.77 8.48 -9.60
CA TYR A 335 14.02 7.73 -9.77
C TYR A 335 14.88 8.36 -10.84
N CYS A 336 16.14 8.63 -10.51
CA CYS A 336 17.10 9.15 -11.48
C CYS A 336 18.38 8.29 -11.46
N PRO A 337 18.70 7.56 -12.55
CA PRO A 337 19.98 6.88 -12.68
C PRO A 337 21.12 7.89 -12.78
N ALA A 338 22.22 7.62 -12.09
CA ALA A 338 23.43 8.42 -12.19
C ALA A 338 24.22 8.08 -13.48
N THR A 339 25.02 9.02 -13.95
CA THR A 339 25.83 8.84 -15.18
C THR A 339 26.99 7.86 -14.99
N ASP A 340 27.27 7.40 -13.78
CA ASP A 340 28.25 6.33 -13.51
C ASP A 340 27.75 4.93 -13.93
N GLY A 341 26.45 4.78 -14.20
CA GLY A 341 25.83 3.56 -14.72
C GLY A 341 25.41 2.54 -13.66
N TYR A 342 25.68 2.78 -12.37
CA TYR A 342 25.33 1.86 -11.29
C TYR A 342 24.68 2.52 -10.07
N SER A 343 24.91 3.80 -9.83
CA SER A 343 24.22 4.57 -8.80
C SER A 343 22.88 5.10 -9.30
N ALA A 344 21.97 5.38 -8.40
CA ALA A 344 20.70 6.06 -8.69
C ALA A 344 20.17 6.74 -7.44
N ALA A 345 19.50 7.88 -7.60
CA ALA A 345 18.72 8.50 -6.52
C ALA A 345 17.26 8.11 -6.65
N ARG A 346 16.63 7.84 -5.50
CA ARG A 346 15.19 7.62 -5.37
C ARG A 346 14.67 8.43 -4.20
N ILE A 347 13.66 9.24 -4.47
CA ILE A 347 13.02 10.10 -3.47
C ILE A 347 11.51 9.91 -3.62
N GLU A 348 10.85 9.78 -2.50
CA GLU A 348 9.40 9.65 -2.43
C GLU A 348 8.86 10.54 -1.31
N GLU A 349 7.73 11.17 -1.55
CA GLU A 349 7.03 11.99 -0.57
C GLU A 349 5.57 11.57 -0.46
N GLU A 350 5.08 11.53 0.76
CA GLU A 350 3.65 11.36 1.03
C GLU A 350 2.98 12.73 1.16
N VAL A 351 1.88 12.91 0.43
CA VAL A 351 1.14 14.16 0.40
C VAL A 351 -0.35 13.98 0.65
N VAL A 352 -0.94 14.89 1.40
CA VAL A 352 -2.39 14.99 1.62
C VAL A 352 -2.93 16.14 0.78
N VAL A 353 -3.94 15.88 -0.03
CA VAL A 353 -4.59 16.92 -0.84
C VAL A 353 -5.50 17.78 0.04
N THR A 354 -5.21 19.07 0.09
CA THR A 354 -6.00 20.09 0.82
C THR A 354 -6.99 20.78 -0.11
N GLU A 355 -7.74 21.75 0.38
CA GLU A 355 -8.69 22.53 -0.45
C GLU A 355 -8.03 23.38 -1.56
N THR A 356 -6.75 23.75 -1.38
CA THR A 356 -6.05 24.67 -2.29
C THR A 356 -4.74 24.15 -2.87
N GLY A 357 -4.25 22.99 -2.42
CA GLY A 357 -2.98 22.41 -2.81
C GLY A 357 -2.79 21.04 -2.15
N CYS A 358 -1.58 20.79 -1.64
CA CYS A 358 -1.32 19.62 -0.81
C CYS A 358 -0.34 19.95 0.33
N GLU A 359 -0.29 19.07 1.32
CA GLU A 359 0.64 19.11 2.45
C GLU A 359 1.48 17.84 2.44
N VAL A 360 2.80 17.98 2.55
CA VAL A 360 3.74 16.86 2.67
C VAL A 360 3.74 16.38 4.12
N ILE A 361 3.56 15.08 4.33
CA ILE A 361 3.52 14.46 5.67
C ILE A 361 4.73 13.59 5.99
N SER A 362 5.59 13.29 5.01
CA SER A 362 6.90 12.64 5.17
C SER A 362 7.96 13.71 5.43
N LEU A 363 8.42 13.84 6.68
CA LEU A 363 9.17 15.03 7.13
C LEU A 363 10.67 14.81 7.32
N PHE A 364 11.20 13.60 7.08
CA PHE A 364 12.65 13.43 7.06
C PHE A 364 13.25 14.22 5.89
N PRO A 365 14.25 15.12 6.14
CA PRO A 365 14.77 16.04 5.12
C PRO A 365 15.25 15.33 3.85
N ALA A 366 14.87 15.86 2.69
CA ALA A 366 15.24 15.35 1.37
C ALA A 366 15.58 16.46 0.36
N GLU A 367 15.74 17.70 0.81
CA GLU A 367 16.12 18.84 -0.04
C GLU A 367 17.54 18.68 -0.56
N ASP A 368 18.45 18.22 0.27
CA ASP A 368 19.84 17.94 -0.07
C ASP A 368 20.15 16.46 0.14
N LEU A 369 21.08 15.90 -0.64
CA LEU A 369 21.52 14.52 -0.48
C LEU A 369 22.18 14.28 0.89
N PRO A 370 21.57 13.51 1.80
CA PRO A 370 22.15 13.22 3.10
C PRO A 370 23.42 12.38 2.95
N ILE A 371 24.52 12.81 3.58
CA ILE A 371 25.78 12.07 3.60
C ILE A 371 26.01 11.54 5.01
N ALA A 372 25.73 10.26 5.21
CA ALA A 372 25.96 9.56 6.46
C ALA A 372 27.46 9.25 6.66
N ASN A 373 27.92 9.23 7.92
CA ASN A 373 29.30 8.90 8.27
C ASN A 373 30.35 9.67 7.42
N ARG A 374 30.19 10.98 7.33
CA ARG A 374 31.03 11.86 6.51
C ARG A 374 32.49 11.85 6.96
N TYR A 375 33.45 11.71 6.04
CA TYR A 375 34.90 11.76 6.25
C TYR A 375 35.63 12.59 5.18
#